data_5922cb4f5cc9cc7ed7337d39efd0a735
#
_entry.id   5922cb4f5cc9cc7ed7337d39efd0a735
#
_cell.length_a   1.000
_cell.length_b   1.000
_cell.length_c   1.000
_cell.angle_alpha   90.00
_cell.angle_beta   90.00
_cell.angle_gamma   90.00
#
_symmetry.space_group_name_H-M   'P 1'
#
loop_
_entity.id
_entity.type
_entity.pdbx_description
1 polymer ?
#
loop_
_entity_poly.entity_id
_entity_poly.type
_entity_poly.pdbx_seq_one_letter_code
_entity_poly.pdbx_strand_id
1 'polypeptide(L)'
;MTQPADADGLERLGWTGFRGLAPGSIDPDPGLNLIHGDNAAGKTSLVEAIYFLARARSFITHRTARVIANGQDAAVVNGRIRAQGQAYRLGVGHQQGETRVRLNGADTRALSESAWLLPIQVVNTEVQRLLTDGPDGRRAFLNWGVFHVKPGYRADWRRYRRALQQRNAALKTGNRQLSATWEPEMAEAGKRVDDQRRAFLAKLEPVCQKLWQQWLPDRSIEWRLRSGWPDGSDLDEIL
;
A
#
# COMPACT_ATOMS: atom_id res chain seq x y z
N MET A 1 -26.51 16.08 8.83
CA MET A 1 -25.09 15.97 9.20
C MET A 1 -24.29 16.66 8.11
N THR A 2 -23.88 17.89 8.35
CA THR A 2 -23.06 18.68 7.41
C THR A 2 -21.66 18.08 7.41
N GLN A 3 -21.25 17.49 6.31
CA GLN A 3 -19.87 17.00 6.14
C GLN A 3 -18.93 18.20 6.00
N PRO A 4 -17.76 18.17 6.62
CA PRO A 4 -16.78 19.22 6.45
C PRO A 4 -16.31 19.24 4.98
N ALA A 5 -16.41 20.41 4.36
CA ALA A 5 -15.95 20.67 3.00
C ALA A 5 -14.45 20.43 2.76
N ASP A 6 -13.71 20.05 3.82
CA ASP A 6 -12.25 19.88 3.85
C ASP A 6 -11.79 18.47 4.23
N ALA A 7 -12.61 17.44 4.01
CA ALA A 7 -12.19 16.07 4.30
C ALA A 7 -11.09 15.61 3.31
N ASP A 8 -10.02 15.03 3.86
CA ASP A 8 -8.98 14.40 3.04
C ASP A 8 -9.57 13.24 2.21
N GLY A 9 -9.18 13.14 0.94
CA GLY A 9 -9.67 12.09 0.04
C GLY A 9 -9.56 12.44 -1.44
N LEU A 10 -10.18 11.58 -2.26
CA LEU A 10 -10.27 11.75 -3.71
C LEU A 10 -11.44 12.69 -4.05
N GLU A 11 -11.14 13.88 -4.57
CA GLU A 11 -12.15 14.86 -4.96
C GLU A 11 -12.62 14.67 -6.41
N ARG A 12 -11.74 14.18 -7.28
CA ARG A 12 -12.05 13.91 -8.70
C ARG A 12 -11.22 12.76 -9.21
N LEU A 13 -11.83 11.91 -10.03
CA LEU A 13 -11.18 10.86 -10.80
C LEU A 13 -11.52 11.05 -12.28
N GLY A 14 -10.50 11.01 -13.14
CA GLY A 14 -10.66 10.97 -14.59
C GLY A 14 -9.86 9.80 -15.18
N TRP A 15 -10.33 9.25 -16.29
CA TRP A 15 -9.67 8.14 -16.98
C TRP A 15 -9.85 8.20 -18.48
N THR A 16 -8.85 7.65 -19.20
CA THR A 16 -8.88 7.47 -20.66
C THR A 16 -8.13 6.19 -20.98
N GLY A 17 -8.66 5.39 -21.90
CA GLY A 17 -8.04 4.15 -22.36
C GLY A 17 -7.87 3.08 -21.26
N PHE A 18 -8.69 3.12 -20.19
CA PHE A 18 -8.55 2.24 -19.05
C PHE A 18 -9.60 1.12 -19.07
N ARG A 19 -9.17 -0.14 -19.24
CA ARG A 19 -10.04 -1.30 -19.30
C ARG A 19 -11.16 -1.14 -20.35
N GLY A 20 -12.38 -1.53 -20.02
CA GLY A 20 -13.58 -1.34 -20.84
C GLY A 20 -14.34 -0.06 -20.52
N LEU A 21 -13.74 0.90 -19.80
CA LEU A 21 -14.42 2.14 -19.47
C LEU A 21 -14.36 3.12 -20.64
N ALA A 22 -15.50 3.69 -21.03
CA ALA A 22 -15.53 4.85 -21.89
C ALA A 22 -14.79 6.02 -21.20
N PRO A 23 -14.05 6.87 -21.94
CA PRO A 23 -13.40 8.02 -21.34
C PRO A 23 -14.37 8.86 -20.52
N GLY A 24 -13.96 9.24 -19.32
CA GLY A 24 -14.88 9.94 -18.41
C GLY A 24 -14.24 10.43 -17.13
N SER A 25 -15.06 11.02 -16.29
CA SER A 25 -14.65 11.44 -14.94
C SER A 25 -15.83 11.35 -13.97
N ILE A 26 -15.52 11.24 -12.69
CA ILE A 26 -16.44 11.33 -11.57
C ILE A 26 -15.87 12.24 -10.49
N ASP A 27 -16.74 12.84 -9.71
CA ASP A 27 -16.43 13.58 -8.49
C ASP A 27 -17.04 12.78 -7.32
N PRO A 28 -16.23 11.94 -6.62
CA PRO A 28 -16.73 11.14 -5.50
C PRO A 28 -17.15 12.02 -4.33
N ASP A 29 -18.18 11.60 -3.63
CA ASP A 29 -18.55 12.19 -2.35
C ASP A 29 -17.50 11.85 -1.28
N PRO A 30 -17.18 12.74 -0.34
CA PRO A 30 -16.23 12.47 0.74
C PRO A 30 -16.62 11.28 1.63
N GLY A 31 -17.90 10.92 1.67
CA GLY A 31 -18.42 9.82 2.48
C GLY A 31 -18.52 8.50 1.70
N LEU A 32 -19.70 7.89 1.78
CA LEU A 32 -20.00 6.62 1.15
C LEU A 32 -20.42 6.82 -0.31
N ASN A 33 -19.74 6.15 -1.23
CA ASN A 33 -20.09 6.10 -2.64
C ASN A 33 -20.54 4.69 -3.00
N LEU A 34 -21.76 4.55 -3.54
CA LEU A 34 -22.31 3.30 -4.01
C LEU A 34 -22.22 3.20 -5.53
N ILE A 35 -21.48 2.20 -6.03
CA ILE A 35 -21.35 1.92 -7.46
C ILE A 35 -22.20 0.70 -7.78
N HIS A 36 -23.29 0.89 -8.55
CA HIS A 36 -24.20 -0.18 -8.93
C HIS A 36 -24.40 -0.23 -10.47
N GLY A 37 -25.00 -1.29 -10.97
CA GLY A 37 -25.27 -1.53 -12.38
C GLY A 37 -25.14 -3.01 -12.75
N ASP A 38 -25.40 -3.35 -14.02
CA ASP A 38 -25.36 -4.70 -14.54
C ASP A 38 -23.96 -5.33 -14.51
N ASN A 39 -23.89 -6.64 -14.67
CA ASN A 39 -22.62 -7.32 -14.85
C ASN A 39 -21.92 -6.80 -16.11
N ALA A 40 -20.61 -6.67 -16.07
CA ALA A 40 -19.78 -6.07 -17.11
C ALA A 40 -19.99 -4.55 -17.36
N ALA A 41 -20.81 -3.83 -16.59
CA ALA A 41 -20.97 -2.37 -16.69
C ALA A 41 -19.72 -1.55 -16.30
N GLY A 42 -18.61 -2.19 -15.92
CA GLY A 42 -17.35 -1.50 -15.59
C GLY A 42 -17.16 -1.16 -14.12
N LYS A 43 -18.05 -1.60 -13.20
CA LYS A 43 -17.94 -1.30 -11.76
C LYS A 43 -16.56 -1.61 -11.18
N THR A 44 -16.08 -2.82 -11.42
CA THR A 44 -14.76 -3.27 -10.94
C THR A 44 -13.62 -2.49 -11.61
N SER A 45 -13.78 -2.13 -12.89
CA SER A 45 -12.79 -1.32 -13.61
C SER A 45 -12.70 0.09 -13.06
N LEU A 46 -13.81 0.67 -12.61
CA LEU A 46 -13.82 1.99 -11.95
C LEU A 46 -13.08 1.93 -10.59
N VAL A 47 -13.37 0.93 -9.76
CA VAL A 47 -12.63 0.72 -8.49
C VAL A 47 -11.15 0.44 -8.77
N GLU A 48 -10.84 -0.32 -9.83
CA GLU A 48 -9.46 -0.57 -10.25
C GLU A 48 -8.76 0.71 -10.71
N ALA A 49 -9.45 1.64 -11.37
CA ALA A 49 -8.88 2.93 -11.74
C ALA A 49 -8.47 3.76 -10.51
N ILE A 50 -9.30 3.79 -9.46
CA ILE A 50 -8.96 4.44 -8.18
C ILE A 50 -7.70 3.79 -7.58
N TYR A 51 -7.66 2.46 -7.55
CA TYR A 51 -6.49 1.72 -7.04
C TYR A 51 -5.24 1.96 -7.89
N PHE A 52 -5.39 1.99 -9.22
CA PHE A 52 -4.30 2.27 -10.15
C PHE A 52 -3.74 3.67 -9.94
N LEU A 53 -4.59 4.67 -9.72
CA LEU A 53 -4.16 6.02 -9.38
C LEU A 53 -3.30 6.04 -8.11
N ALA A 54 -3.72 5.33 -7.06
CA ALA A 54 -3.04 5.33 -5.76
C ALA A 54 -1.76 4.49 -5.75
N ARG A 55 -1.70 3.39 -6.52
CA ARG A 55 -0.65 2.36 -6.39
C ARG A 55 0.15 2.11 -7.66
N ALA A 56 -0.23 2.72 -8.80
CA ALA A 56 0.33 2.53 -10.13
C ALA A 56 0.43 1.04 -10.55
N ARG A 57 -0.49 0.22 -10.07
CA ARG A 57 -0.62 -1.20 -10.36
C ARG A 57 -2.08 -1.65 -10.25
N SER A 58 -2.41 -2.76 -10.88
CA SER A 58 -3.72 -3.39 -10.74
C SER A 58 -3.80 -4.25 -9.47
N PHE A 59 -4.99 -4.37 -8.87
CA PHE A 59 -5.27 -5.38 -7.85
C PHE A 59 -5.85 -6.68 -8.45
N ILE A 60 -6.23 -6.64 -9.74
CA ILE A 60 -6.82 -7.79 -10.45
C ILE A 60 -5.72 -8.62 -11.14
N THR A 61 -4.65 -7.98 -11.63
CA THR A 61 -3.60 -8.63 -12.42
C THR A 61 -2.22 -8.08 -12.12
N HIS A 62 -1.20 -8.96 -12.16
CA HIS A 62 0.20 -8.55 -12.07
C HIS A 62 0.73 -7.93 -13.37
N ARG A 63 0.04 -8.14 -14.50
CA ARG A 63 0.42 -7.59 -15.81
C ARG A 63 -0.21 -6.22 -16.02
N THR A 64 0.53 -5.16 -15.70
CA THR A 64 0.03 -3.78 -15.79
C THR A 64 -0.46 -3.42 -17.20
N ALA A 65 0.15 -3.95 -18.24
CA ALA A 65 -0.32 -3.74 -19.62
C ALA A 65 -1.81 -4.10 -19.85
N ARG A 66 -2.36 -5.00 -19.04
CA ARG A 66 -3.79 -5.38 -19.15
C ARG A 66 -4.77 -4.30 -18.69
N VAL A 67 -4.30 -3.19 -18.09
CA VAL A 67 -5.18 -2.06 -17.78
C VAL A 67 -5.50 -1.22 -19.01
N ILE A 68 -4.72 -1.36 -20.09
CA ILE A 68 -4.97 -0.64 -21.36
C ILE A 68 -6.22 -1.23 -22.02
N ALA A 69 -7.10 -0.37 -22.46
CA ALA A 69 -8.29 -0.76 -23.22
C ALA A 69 -7.91 -1.36 -24.58
N ASN A 70 -8.72 -2.30 -25.07
CA ASN A 70 -8.48 -2.90 -26.39
C ASN A 70 -8.49 -1.81 -27.47
N GLY A 71 -7.49 -1.84 -28.34
CA GLY A 71 -7.33 -0.86 -29.42
C GLY A 71 -6.78 0.50 -28.99
N GLN A 72 -6.34 0.63 -27.73
CA GLN A 72 -5.66 1.82 -27.23
C GLN A 72 -4.17 1.56 -26.99
N ASP A 73 -3.34 2.59 -27.15
CA ASP A 73 -1.89 2.49 -26.91
C ASP A 73 -1.51 2.78 -25.45
N ALA A 74 -2.39 3.44 -24.71
CA ALA A 74 -2.15 3.86 -23.34
C ALA A 74 -3.40 3.85 -22.48
N ALA A 75 -3.20 3.65 -21.19
CA ALA A 75 -4.19 3.92 -20.15
C ALA A 75 -3.70 5.08 -19.29
N VAL A 76 -4.55 6.05 -19.05
CA VAL A 76 -4.25 7.20 -18.17
C VAL A 76 -5.37 7.34 -17.15
N VAL A 77 -4.98 7.45 -15.90
CA VAL A 77 -5.88 7.79 -14.79
C VAL A 77 -5.31 9.01 -14.08
N ASN A 78 -6.16 9.99 -13.83
CA ASN A 78 -5.79 11.20 -13.11
C ASN A 78 -6.79 11.50 -12.00
N GLY A 79 -6.37 12.24 -10.98
CA GLY A 79 -7.22 12.61 -9.88
C GLY A 79 -6.79 13.91 -9.21
N ARG A 80 -7.77 14.57 -8.61
CA ARG A 80 -7.56 15.63 -7.64
C ARG A 80 -7.78 15.03 -6.25
N ILE A 81 -6.78 15.18 -5.40
CA ILE A 81 -6.72 14.57 -4.08
C ILE A 81 -6.51 15.69 -3.06
N ARG A 82 -7.29 15.69 -1.98
CA ARG A 82 -7.02 16.51 -0.80
C ARG A 82 -6.29 15.65 0.23
N ALA A 83 -5.17 16.14 0.73
CA ALA A 83 -4.43 15.48 1.79
C ALA A 83 -3.78 16.50 2.70
N GLN A 84 -3.97 16.39 4.01
CA GLN A 84 -3.49 17.33 5.03
C GLN A 84 -3.87 18.79 4.72
N GLY A 85 -5.12 18.99 4.28
CA GLY A 85 -5.66 20.31 3.94
C GLY A 85 -5.14 20.89 2.61
N GLN A 86 -4.30 20.19 1.85
CA GLN A 86 -3.75 20.66 0.59
C GLN A 86 -4.31 19.85 -0.59
N ALA A 87 -4.47 20.51 -1.74
CA ALA A 87 -4.92 19.88 -2.97
C ALA A 87 -3.73 19.44 -3.85
N TYR A 88 -3.76 18.21 -4.32
CA TYR A 88 -2.76 17.60 -5.17
C TYR A 88 -3.40 17.11 -6.47
N ARG A 89 -2.65 17.20 -7.58
CA ARG A 89 -3.00 16.58 -8.85
C ARG A 89 -2.09 15.38 -9.06
N LEU A 90 -2.67 14.18 -9.08
CA LEU A 90 -1.97 12.94 -9.32
C LEU A 90 -2.39 12.37 -10.67
N GLY A 91 -1.45 11.96 -11.49
CA GLY A 91 -1.67 11.26 -12.75
C GLY A 91 -0.84 9.99 -12.83
N VAL A 92 -1.43 8.90 -13.31
CA VAL A 92 -0.74 7.64 -13.57
C VAL A 92 -1.07 7.20 -14.98
N GLY A 93 -0.04 7.01 -15.80
CA GLY A 93 -0.16 6.51 -17.16
C GLY A 93 0.62 5.21 -17.34
N HIS A 94 0.08 4.29 -18.14
CA HIS A 94 0.80 3.10 -18.59
C HIS A 94 0.77 3.03 -20.11
N GLN A 95 1.94 3.02 -20.73
CA GLN A 95 2.14 2.97 -22.17
C GLN A 95 3.44 2.24 -22.50
N GLN A 96 3.45 1.40 -23.54
CA GLN A 96 4.65 0.70 -24.04
C GLN A 96 5.43 -0.05 -22.96
N GLY A 97 4.73 -0.63 -21.99
CA GLY A 97 5.35 -1.38 -20.88
C GLY A 97 5.86 -0.51 -19.72
N GLU A 98 5.83 0.81 -19.86
CA GLU A 98 6.26 1.76 -18.83
C GLU A 98 5.07 2.33 -18.04
N THR A 99 5.25 2.48 -16.75
CA THR A 99 4.29 3.21 -15.89
C THR A 99 4.95 4.52 -15.43
N ARG A 100 4.30 5.64 -15.73
CA ARG A 100 4.72 6.98 -15.34
C ARG A 100 3.75 7.56 -14.34
N VAL A 101 4.29 8.23 -13.33
CA VAL A 101 3.51 8.92 -12.30
C VAL A 101 3.87 10.39 -12.31
N ARG A 102 2.85 11.25 -12.29
CA ARG A 102 3.00 12.71 -12.23
C ARG A 102 2.30 13.25 -10.99
N LEU A 103 3.02 14.06 -10.24
CA LEU A 103 2.49 14.78 -9.10
C LEU A 103 2.60 16.29 -9.37
N ASN A 104 1.46 16.98 -9.34
CA ASN A 104 1.36 18.41 -9.65
C ASN A 104 2.02 18.82 -10.98
N GLY A 105 1.92 17.90 -11.99
CA GLY A 105 2.49 18.13 -13.33
C GLY A 105 3.93 17.70 -13.51
N ALA A 106 4.67 17.41 -12.44
CA ALA A 106 6.04 16.93 -12.51
C ALA A 106 6.11 15.39 -12.47
N ASP A 107 6.99 14.82 -13.29
CA ASP A 107 7.25 13.37 -13.26
C ASP A 107 7.90 13.00 -11.91
N THR A 108 7.36 11.98 -11.24
CA THR A 108 7.95 11.44 -10.02
C THR A 108 8.34 9.97 -10.21
N ARG A 109 9.58 9.65 -9.84
CA ARG A 109 10.07 8.26 -9.85
C ARG A 109 9.71 7.50 -8.58
N ALA A 110 9.29 8.20 -7.55
CA ALA A 110 8.97 7.62 -6.26
C ALA A 110 7.46 7.39 -6.15
N LEU A 111 6.96 6.25 -6.65
CA LEU A 111 5.60 5.74 -6.40
C LEU A 111 5.14 5.88 -4.95
N SER A 112 6.08 5.86 -4.04
CA SER A 112 5.86 6.01 -2.61
C SER A 112 5.68 7.47 -2.16
N GLU A 113 6.00 8.47 -3.01
CA GLU A 113 5.66 9.87 -2.73
C GLU A 113 4.19 10.14 -3.01
N SER A 114 3.59 9.42 -3.93
CA SER A 114 2.16 9.51 -4.21
C SER A 114 1.30 8.59 -3.35
N ALA A 115 1.87 7.48 -2.85
CA ALA A 115 1.10 6.47 -2.11
C ALA A 115 0.57 6.96 -0.75
N TRP A 116 1.20 7.98 -0.14
CA TRP A 116 0.71 8.56 1.11
C TRP A 116 -0.45 9.55 0.89
N LEU A 117 -0.56 10.14 -0.31
CA LEU A 117 -1.62 11.09 -0.66
C LEU A 117 -3.01 10.43 -0.68
N LEU A 118 -3.06 9.19 -1.16
CA LEU A 118 -4.30 8.44 -1.30
C LEU A 118 -4.09 7.04 -0.66
N PRO A 119 -4.19 6.94 0.68
CA PRO A 119 -4.17 5.66 1.37
C PRO A 119 -5.40 4.86 0.97
N ILE A 120 -5.17 3.72 0.29
CA ILE A 120 -6.26 2.88 -0.22
C ILE A 120 -6.12 1.45 0.28
N GLN A 121 -7.25 0.88 0.69
CA GLN A 121 -7.39 -0.53 1.03
C GLN A 121 -8.52 -1.12 0.19
N VAL A 122 -8.25 -2.24 -0.46
CA VAL A 122 -9.26 -3.03 -1.17
C VAL A 122 -9.68 -4.19 -0.29
N VAL A 123 -10.97 -4.29 -0.05
CA VAL A 123 -11.58 -5.44 0.63
C VAL A 123 -12.39 -6.21 -0.41
N ASN A 124 -11.98 -7.42 -0.70
CA ASN A 124 -12.63 -8.31 -1.66
C ASN A 124 -12.72 -9.73 -1.06
N THR A 125 -13.22 -10.69 -1.82
CA THR A 125 -13.32 -12.09 -1.39
C THR A 125 -11.98 -12.74 -1.07
N GLU A 126 -10.87 -12.17 -1.53
CA GLU A 126 -9.52 -12.67 -1.25
C GLU A 126 -8.94 -12.19 0.09
N VAL A 127 -9.66 -11.33 0.82
CA VAL A 127 -9.22 -10.85 2.15
C VAL A 127 -8.98 -12.01 3.13
N GLN A 128 -9.67 -13.13 2.95
CA GLN A 128 -9.46 -14.35 3.74
C GLN A 128 -8.02 -14.86 3.64
N ARG A 129 -7.31 -14.61 2.54
CA ARG A 129 -5.90 -14.97 2.38
C ARG A 129 -4.99 -14.32 3.43
N LEU A 130 -5.41 -13.21 4.01
CA LEU A 130 -4.68 -12.61 5.14
C LEU A 130 -4.59 -13.56 6.35
N LEU A 131 -5.60 -14.40 6.53
CA LEU A 131 -5.69 -15.38 7.62
C LEU A 131 -5.11 -16.74 7.20
N THR A 132 -5.41 -17.20 5.97
CA THR A 132 -5.10 -18.55 5.50
C THR A 132 -3.72 -18.68 4.89
N ASP A 133 -3.22 -17.63 4.22
CA ASP A 133 -1.92 -17.67 3.57
C ASP A 133 -0.77 -17.46 4.58
N GLY A 134 0.44 -17.67 4.08
CA GLY A 134 1.65 -17.49 4.86
C GLY A 134 1.86 -16.08 5.45
N PRO A 135 2.92 -15.85 6.19
CA PRO A 135 3.15 -14.61 6.94
C PRO A 135 3.40 -13.37 6.04
N ASP A 136 3.67 -13.56 4.75
CA ASP A 136 4.01 -12.44 3.84
C ASP A 136 2.85 -11.47 3.64
N GLY A 137 1.62 -11.97 3.48
CA GLY A 137 0.42 -11.14 3.37
C GLY A 137 0.20 -10.30 4.62
N ARG A 138 0.33 -10.93 5.80
CA ARG A 138 0.20 -10.23 7.09
C ARG A 138 1.29 -9.20 7.31
N ARG A 139 2.54 -9.50 6.93
CA ARG A 139 3.65 -8.53 6.97
C ARG A 139 3.40 -7.36 6.02
N ALA A 140 2.90 -7.62 4.82
CA ALA A 140 2.57 -6.57 3.85
C ALA A 140 1.46 -5.65 4.37
N PHE A 141 0.42 -6.20 4.98
CA PHE A 141 -0.66 -5.45 5.61
C PHE A 141 -0.14 -4.56 6.76
N LEU A 142 0.66 -5.13 7.66
CA LEU A 142 1.25 -4.41 8.77
C LEU A 142 2.16 -3.27 8.28
N ASN A 143 3.04 -3.55 7.31
CA ASN A 143 3.91 -2.55 6.72
C ASN A 143 3.13 -1.42 6.07
N TRP A 144 2.03 -1.74 5.39
CA TRP A 144 1.14 -0.75 4.80
C TRP A 144 0.54 0.17 5.88
N GLY A 145 0.02 -0.40 6.95
CA GLY A 145 -0.55 0.38 8.05
C GLY A 145 0.48 1.31 8.70
N VAL A 146 1.66 0.78 9.05
CA VAL A 146 2.74 1.59 9.65
C VAL A 146 3.20 2.70 8.71
N PHE A 147 3.34 2.41 7.42
CA PHE A 147 3.75 3.38 6.40
C PHE A 147 2.85 4.64 6.38
N HIS A 148 1.53 4.45 6.53
CA HIS A 148 0.58 5.57 6.47
C HIS A 148 0.49 6.39 7.77
N VAL A 149 0.93 5.83 8.91
CA VAL A 149 0.86 6.53 10.21
C VAL A 149 2.21 7.00 10.75
N LYS A 150 3.33 6.55 10.15
CA LYS A 150 4.70 6.86 10.62
C LYS A 150 5.57 7.37 9.46
N PRO A 151 5.81 8.69 9.36
CA PRO A 151 6.57 9.28 8.24
C PRO A 151 7.97 8.70 8.02
N GLY A 152 8.69 8.34 9.10
CA GLY A 152 10.05 7.80 9.04
C GLY A 152 10.12 6.32 8.64
N TYR A 153 9.03 5.56 8.78
CA TYR A 153 9.02 4.10 8.57
C TYR A 153 9.58 3.66 7.21
N ARG A 154 9.23 4.40 6.17
CA ARG A 154 9.68 4.09 4.80
C ARG A 154 11.19 4.11 4.64
N ALA A 155 11.86 5.08 5.28
CA ALA A 155 13.31 5.20 5.21
C ALA A 155 13.98 4.01 5.92
N ASP A 156 13.54 3.70 7.14
CA ASP A 156 14.05 2.58 7.91
C ASP A 156 13.80 1.24 7.22
N TRP A 157 12.60 1.04 6.68
CA TRP A 157 12.26 -0.17 5.96
C TRP A 157 13.08 -0.37 4.67
N ARG A 158 13.38 0.72 3.93
CA ARG A 158 14.26 0.66 2.76
C ARG A 158 15.70 0.30 3.15
N ARG A 159 16.22 0.91 4.22
CA ARG A 159 17.55 0.62 4.75
C ARG A 159 17.64 -0.85 5.16
N TYR A 160 16.72 -1.31 5.99
CA TYR A 160 16.64 -2.71 6.40
C TYR A 160 16.61 -3.67 5.21
N ARG A 161 15.72 -3.41 4.26
CA ARG A 161 15.54 -4.27 3.10
C ARG A 161 16.75 -4.32 2.18
N ARG A 162 17.42 -3.17 2.00
CA ARG A 162 18.66 -3.09 1.24
C ARG A 162 19.78 -3.90 1.93
N ALA A 163 20.01 -3.69 3.22
CA ALA A 163 21.01 -4.40 3.98
C ALA A 163 20.76 -5.92 3.95
N LEU A 164 19.52 -6.36 4.18
CA LEU A 164 19.12 -7.76 4.10
C LEU A 164 19.38 -8.37 2.71
N GLN A 165 19.07 -7.65 1.62
CA GLN A 165 19.34 -8.13 0.27
C GLN A 165 20.85 -8.27 -0.01
N GLN A 166 21.65 -7.29 0.39
CA GLN A 166 23.10 -7.32 0.19
C GLN A 166 23.76 -8.43 1.03
N ARG A 167 23.35 -8.55 2.29
CA ARG A 167 23.81 -9.65 3.16
C ARG A 167 23.48 -11.01 2.57
N ASN A 168 22.24 -11.23 2.15
CA ASN A 168 21.83 -12.50 1.55
C ASN A 168 22.56 -12.79 0.23
N ALA A 169 22.87 -11.78 -0.59
CA ALA A 169 23.66 -11.94 -1.80
C ALA A 169 25.11 -12.36 -1.47
N ALA A 170 25.74 -11.72 -0.47
CA ALA A 170 27.07 -12.06 -0.01
C ALA A 170 27.13 -13.50 0.54
N LEU A 171 26.15 -13.91 1.33
CA LEU A 171 26.07 -15.28 1.86
C LEU A 171 25.91 -16.33 0.75
N LYS A 172 25.13 -16.04 -0.30
CA LYS A 172 24.99 -16.96 -1.45
C LYS A 172 26.29 -17.18 -2.22
N THR A 173 27.19 -16.19 -2.21
CA THR A 173 28.52 -16.29 -2.83
C THR A 173 29.60 -16.78 -1.86
N GLY A 174 29.24 -17.15 -0.63
CA GLY A 174 30.18 -17.56 0.42
C GLY A 174 31.03 -16.44 0.99
N ASN A 175 30.79 -15.19 0.64
CA ASN A 175 31.60 -14.05 1.12
C ASN A 175 31.08 -13.56 2.49
N ARG A 176 31.59 -14.23 3.55
CA ARG A 176 31.23 -13.91 4.94
C ARG A 176 31.68 -12.51 5.37
N GLN A 177 32.86 -12.06 4.92
CA GLN A 177 33.35 -10.73 5.26
C GLN A 177 32.45 -9.63 4.72
N LEU A 178 31.96 -9.77 3.47
CA LEU A 178 31.01 -8.84 2.88
C LEU A 178 29.65 -8.93 3.57
N SER A 179 29.20 -10.12 4.00
CA SER A 179 27.95 -10.22 4.75
C SER A 179 27.99 -9.47 6.08
N ALA A 180 29.10 -9.61 6.82
CA ALA A 180 29.30 -8.94 8.10
C ALA A 180 29.30 -7.40 8.01
N THR A 181 29.70 -6.82 6.87
CA THR A 181 29.64 -5.36 6.68
C THR A 181 28.20 -4.80 6.64
N TRP A 182 27.20 -5.64 6.32
CA TRP A 182 25.80 -5.24 6.26
C TRP A 182 25.01 -5.50 7.54
N GLU A 183 25.56 -6.28 8.46
CA GLU A 183 24.87 -6.69 9.69
C GLU A 183 24.55 -5.53 10.63
N PRO A 184 25.44 -4.55 10.89
CA PRO A 184 25.12 -3.42 11.76
C PRO A 184 23.98 -2.56 11.21
N GLU A 185 23.99 -2.26 9.90
CA GLU A 185 22.90 -1.48 9.28
C GLU A 185 21.58 -2.26 9.29
N MET A 186 21.66 -3.57 9.07
CA MET A 186 20.49 -4.45 9.10
C MET A 186 19.89 -4.52 10.51
N ALA A 187 20.72 -4.66 11.56
CA ALA A 187 20.30 -4.72 12.94
C ALA A 187 19.65 -3.40 13.38
N GLU A 188 20.32 -2.27 13.16
CA GLU A 188 19.81 -0.95 13.54
C GLU A 188 18.50 -0.62 12.84
N ALA A 189 18.43 -0.79 11.52
CA ALA A 189 17.21 -0.50 10.76
C ALA A 189 16.11 -1.53 11.07
N GLY A 190 16.46 -2.79 11.29
CA GLY A 190 15.54 -3.87 11.68
C GLY A 190 14.85 -3.59 13.00
N LYS A 191 15.62 -3.18 14.02
CA LYS A 191 15.08 -2.79 15.32
C LYS A 191 14.08 -1.64 15.21
N ARG A 192 14.43 -0.56 14.49
CA ARG A 192 13.49 0.56 14.26
C ARG A 192 12.21 0.14 13.55
N VAL A 193 12.32 -0.72 12.55
CA VAL A 193 11.15 -1.28 11.84
C VAL A 193 10.28 -2.10 12.78
N ASP A 194 10.86 -2.92 13.64
CA ASP A 194 10.13 -3.74 14.61
C ASP A 194 9.44 -2.88 15.67
N ASP A 195 10.14 -1.92 16.26
CA ASP A 195 9.59 -0.98 17.25
C ASP A 195 8.39 -0.21 16.70
N GLN A 196 8.48 0.24 15.44
CA GLN A 196 7.38 0.96 14.79
C GLN A 196 6.18 0.04 14.49
N ARG A 197 6.40 -1.22 14.15
CA ARG A 197 5.35 -2.23 13.99
C ARG A 197 4.66 -2.55 15.31
N ARG A 198 5.42 -2.74 16.38
CA ARG A 198 4.87 -2.98 17.74
C ARG A 198 4.03 -1.79 18.19
N ALA A 199 4.54 -0.58 18.05
CA ALA A 199 3.81 0.63 18.40
C ALA A 199 2.52 0.84 17.58
N PHE A 200 2.52 0.41 16.32
CA PHE A 200 1.32 0.43 15.48
C PHE A 200 0.30 -0.61 15.95
N LEU A 201 0.73 -1.86 16.18
CA LEU A 201 -0.15 -2.93 16.66
C LEU A 201 -0.77 -2.60 18.02
N ALA A 202 -0.01 -2.04 18.95
CA ALA A 202 -0.53 -1.61 20.25
C ALA A 202 -1.66 -0.57 20.14
N LYS A 203 -1.70 0.22 19.05
CA LYS A 203 -2.80 1.15 18.77
C LYS A 203 -3.94 0.50 17.99
N LEU A 204 -3.65 -0.46 17.14
CA LEU A 204 -4.63 -1.13 16.30
C LEU A 204 -5.45 -2.16 17.11
N GLU A 205 -4.80 -2.89 18.00
CA GLU A 205 -5.41 -3.98 18.77
C GLU A 205 -6.68 -3.56 19.53
N PRO A 206 -6.72 -2.47 20.33
CA PRO A 206 -7.93 -2.08 21.04
C PRO A 206 -9.08 -1.71 20.11
N VAL A 207 -8.78 -1.14 18.92
CA VAL A 207 -9.80 -0.82 17.92
C VAL A 207 -10.39 -2.10 17.33
N CYS A 208 -9.55 -3.06 16.99
CA CYS A 208 -9.99 -4.36 16.49
C CYS A 208 -10.75 -5.14 17.56
N GLN A 209 -10.31 -5.12 18.82
CA GLN A 209 -11.02 -5.78 19.92
C GLN A 209 -12.42 -5.21 20.13
N LYS A 210 -12.58 -3.87 20.08
CA LYS A 210 -13.90 -3.24 20.18
C LYS A 210 -14.84 -3.69 19.07
N LEU A 211 -14.36 -3.74 17.81
CA LEU A 211 -15.16 -4.24 16.68
C LEU A 211 -15.48 -5.73 16.83
N TRP A 212 -14.50 -6.51 17.25
CA TRP A 212 -14.66 -7.94 17.44
C TRP A 212 -15.71 -8.27 18.49
N GLN A 213 -15.70 -7.59 19.63
CA GLN A 213 -16.69 -7.75 20.70
C GLN A 213 -18.11 -7.42 20.24
N GLN A 214 -18.27 -6.49 19.29
CA GLN A 214 -19.59 -6.18 18.72
C GLN A 214 -20.14 -7.30 17.83
N TRP A 215 -19.26 -8.01 17.12
CA TRP A 215 -19.67 -9.03 16.14
C TRP A 215 -19.64 -10.46 16.69
N LEU A 216 -18.71 -10.74 17.57
CA LEU A 216 -18.46 -12.05 18.16
C LEU A 216 -18.13 -11.93 19.67
N PRO A 217 -19.12 -11.58 20.52
CA PRO A 217 -18.87 -11.25 21.93
C PRO A 217 -18.27 -12.42 22.73
N ASP A 218 -18.57 -13.67 22.34
CA ASP A 218 -18.10 -14.88 23.03
C ASP A 218 -16.72 -15.37 22.55
N ARG A 219 -16.02 -14.59 21.73
CA ARG A 219 -14.72 -14.96 21.19
C ARG A 219 -13.68 -13.91 21.50
N SER A 220 -12.43 -14.33 21.74
CA SER A 220 -11.26 -13.46 21.90
C SER A 220 -10.30 -13.60 20.73
N ILE A 221 -9.66 -12.50 20.35
CA ILE A 221 -8.54 -12.50 19.41
C ILE A 221 -7.28 -12.14 20.17
N GLU A 222 -6.24 -12.91 19.95
CA GLU A 222 -4.90 -12.62 20.43
C GLU A 222 -4.00 -12.23 19.25
N TRP A 223 -3.26 -11.15 19.41
CA TRP A 223 -2.31 -10.63 18.43
C TRP A 223 -0.89 -10.91 18.88
N ARG A 224 -0.11 -11.61 18.05
CA ARG A 224 1.30 -11.85 18.32
C ARG A 224 2.16 -11.40 17.16
N LEU A 225 3.05 -10.45 17.40
CA LEU A 225 4.11 -10.08 16.47
C LEU A 225 5.39 -10.82 16.84
N ARG A 226 5.92 -11.59 15.90
CA ARG A 226 7.25 -12.20 16.02
C ARG A 226 8.22 -11.41 15.17
N SER A 227 9.28 -10.90 15.77
CA SER A 227 10.30 -10.07 15.10
C SER A 227 11.14 -10.85 14.08
N GLY A 228 11.25 -12.16 14.26
CA GLY A 228 12.15 -13.03 13.46
C GLY A 228 13.44 -13.35 14.18
N TRP A 229 13.63 -12.79 15.38
CA TRP A 229 14.68 -13.12 16.33
C TRP A 229 14.07 -13.34 17.73
N PRO A 230 14.78 -13.98 18.69
CA PRO A 230 14.26 -14.24 20.02
C PRO A 230 13.85 -12.95 20.75
N ASP A 231 12.72 -13.02 21.47
CA ASP A 231 12.26 -11.89 22.27
C ASP A 231 13.29 -11.56 23.37
N GLY A 232 13.61 -10.27 23.50
CA GLY A 232 14.58 -9.79 24.47
C GLY A 232 16.05 -9.82 24.02
N SER A 233 16.34 -10.36 22.81
CA SER A 233 17.68 -10.31 22.21
C SER A 233 17.78 -9.14 21.25
N ASP A 234 18.97 -8.52 21.17
CA ASP A 234 19.26 -7.56 20.11
C ASP A 234 19.66 -8.29 18.82
N LEU A 235 19.23 -7.77 17.68
CA LEU A 235 19.47 -8.42 16.38
C LEU A 235 20.95 -8.46 16.01
N ASP A 236 21.74 -7.50 16.46
CA ASP A 236 23.20 -7.43 16.32
C ASP A 236 23.96 -8.51 17.10
N GLU A 237 23.39 -9.05 18.18
CA GLU A 237 23.99 -10.16 18.93
C GLU A 237 23.76 -11.52 18.24
N ILE A 238 22.84 -11.61 17.28
CA ILE A 238 22.40 -12.86 16.64
C ILE A 238 22.99 -13.01 15.23
N LEU A 239 23.40 -11.90 14.60
CA LEU A 239 23.95 -11.87 13.26
C LEU A 239 25.44 -12.19 13.21
#